data_a311b9ce4f180d64c45c381eee1ccf4a
#
_entry.id   a311b9ce4f180d64c45c381eee1ccf4a
#
_cell.length_a   1.000
_cell.length_b   1.000
_cell.length_c   1.000
_cell.angle_alpha   90.00
_cell.angle_beta   90.00
_cell.angle_gamma   90.00
#
_symmetry.space_group_name_H-M   'P 1'
#
loop_
_entity.id
_entity.type
_entity.pdbx_description
1 polymer ?
#
loop_
_entity_poly.entity_id
_entity_poly.type
_entity_poly.pdbx_seq_one_letter_code
_entity_poly.pdbx_strand_id
1 'polypeptide(L)'
;MTRHPSSKRLRATVIVRREEGILLAVDHSGLVLLPGGGVDHGELPLVAAARELNEETGLIATALQFLFHHESPTNLHHVYYCVAEGIPTAADDAERLLYLDQPANASPLNLSAATRTILARYQAGGRC
;
A
#
# COMPACT_ATOMS: atom_id res chain seq x y z
N MET A 1 13.83 20.01 -24.22
CA MET A 1 14.25 19.11 -23.18
C MET A 1 13.09 18.29 -22.68
N THR A 2 13.35 17.11 -22.42
CA THR A 2 12.31 16.20 -22.05
C THR A 2 11.99 16.30 -20.57
N ARG A 3 10.71 16.45 -20.30
CA ARG A 3 10.25 16.44 -18.96
C ARG A 3 10.18 15.02 -18.46
N HIS A 4 10.86 14.74 -17.40
CA HIS A 4 10.85 13.40 -16.87
C HIS A 4 9.63 13.13 -16.01
N PRO A 5 9.07 11.93 -16.12
CA PRO A 5 8.10 11.51 -15.11
C PRO A 5 8.73 11.46 -13.73
N SER A 6 10.05 11.51 -13.66
CA SER A 6 10.77 11.49 -12.40
C SER A 6 10.48 12.69 -11.52
N SER A 7 9.77 13.70 -12.02
CA SER A 7 9.29 14.75 -11.13
C SER A 7 8.28 14.18 -10.11
N LYS A 8 7.69 13.03 -10.37
CA LYS A 8 6.82 12.36 -9.43
C LYS A 8 7.64 11.48 -8.52
N ARG A 9 7.14 11.33 -7.29
CA ARG A 9 7.80 10.46 -6.32
C ARG A 9 7.45 9.02 -6.62
N LEU A 10 8.46 8.16 -6.56
CA LEU A 10 8.22 6.72 -6.69
C LEU A 10 7.78 6.16 -5.35
N ARG A 11 6.69 5.41 -5.35
CA ARG A 11 6.19 4.75 -4.17
C ARG A 11 5.98 3.27 -4.45
N ALA A 12 6.23 2.45 -3.45
CA ALA A 12 5.89 1.04 -3.49
C ALA A 12 4.66 0.87 -2.60
N THR A 13 3.58 0.33 -3.17
CA THR A 13 2.31 0.17 -2.49
C THR A 13 1.94 -1.30 -2.51
N VAL A 14 1.46 -1.84 -1.40
CA VAL A 14 1.19 -3.27 -1.30
C VAL A 14 -0.27 -3.54 -0.97
N ILE A 15 -0.80 -4.58 -1.61
CA ILE A 15 -2.11 -5.14 -1.27
C ILE A 15 -1.83 -6.45 -0.55
N VAL A 16 -2.07 -6.45 0.75
CA VAL A 16 -1.89 -7.63 1.59
C VAL A 16 -3.26 -8.18 1.91
N ARG A 17 -3.59 -9.31 1.27
CA ARG A 17 -4.87 -9.97 1.52
C ARG A 17 -4.66 -11.08 2.51
N ARG A 18 -5.33 -10.99 3.63
CA ARG A 18 -5.28 -11.98 4.68
C ARG A 18 -6.69 -12.53 4.90
N GLU A 19 -6.80 -13.47 5.82
CA GLU A 19 -8.09 -14.07 6.13
C GLU A 19 -9.09 -13.01 6.57
N GLU A 20 -8.63 -12.01 7.29
CA GLU A 20 -9.46 -10.94 7.82
C GLU A 20 -9.86 -9.91 6.75
N GLY A 21 -9.20 -9.89 5.61
CA GLY A 21 -9.45 -8.93 4.56
C GLY A 21 -8.17 -8.30 4.04
N ILE A 22 -8.33 -7.17 3.36
CA ILE A 22 -7.19 -6.41 2.85
C ILE A 22 -6.72 -5.44 3.94
N LEU A 23 -5.41 -5.48 4.22
CA LEU A 23 -4.83 -4.67 5.28
C LEU A 23 -4.70 -3.22 4.85
N LEU A 24 -5.16 -2.32 5.72
CA LEU A 24 -5.07 -0.88 5.52
C LEU A 24 -4.39 -0.24 6.72
N ALA A 25 -3.72 0.88 6.47
CA ALA A 25 -3.09 1.67 7.52
C ALA A 25 -3.81 3.01 7.63
N VAL A 26 -3.98 3.49 8.86
CA VAL A 26 -4.56 4.81 9.12
C VAL A 26 -3.42 5.68 9.60
N ASP A 27 -3.19 6.80 8.90
CA ASP A 27 -2.11 7.70 9.29
C ASP A 27 -2.59 8.64 10.41
N HIS A 28 -1.67 9.49 10.87
CA HIS A 28 -1.95 10.35 12.03
C HIS A 28 -2.98 11.44 11.73
N SER A 29 -3.32 11.66 10.47
CA SER A 29 -4.38 12.60 10.10
C SER A 29 -5.75 11.92 9.98
N GLY A 30 -5.79 10.59 10.10
CA GLY A 30 -7.02 9.83 9.92
C GLY A 30 -7.26 9.35 8.50
N LEU A 31 -6.32 9.62 7.60
CA LEU A 31 -6.43 9.14 6.22
C LEU A 31 -6.09 7.67 6.16
N VAL A 32 -6.87 6.91 5.41
CA VAL A 32 -6.73 5.46 5.31
C VAL A 32 -6.07 5.13 3.97
N LEU A 33 -4.97 4.36 4.06
CA LEU A 33 -4.14 4.05 2.89
C LEU A 33 -3.77 2.58 2.86
N LEU A 34 -3.45 2.09 1.66
CA LEU A 34 -2.71 0.84 1.54
C LEU A 34 -1.31 1.04 2.12
N PRO A 35 -0.75 0.02 2.77
CA PRO A 35 0.63 0.11 3.26
C PRO A 35 1.60 0.39 2.11
N GLY A 36 2.66 1.11 2.42
CA GLY A 36 3.67 1.43 1.44
C GLY A 36 4.36 2.72 1.76
N GLY A 37 5.26 3.12 0.89
CA GLY A 37 5.99 4.36 1.08
C GLY A 37 6.96 4.61 -0.05
N GLY A 38 7.84 5.58 0.15
CA GLY A 38 8.79 6.00 -0.86
C GLY A 38 9.84 4.95 -1.18
N VAL A 39 10.24 4.90 -2.43
CA VAL A 39 11.36 4.09 -2.89
C VAL A 39 12.61 4.93 -2.71
N ASP A 40 13.58 4.43 -1.96
CA ASP A 40 14.80 5.16 -1.71
C ASP A 40 15.67 5.17 -2.96
N HIS A 41 16.57 6.15 -3.03
CA HIS A 41 17.50 6.25 -4.15
C HIS A 41 18.33 4.96 -4.25
N GLY A 42 18.33 4.36 -5.44
CA GLY A 42 19.06 3.12 -5.67
C GLY A 42 18.36 1.86 -5.19
N GLU A 43 17.20 2.00 -4.59
CA GLU A 43 16.45 0.86 -4.09
C GLU A 43 15.48 0.36 -5.16
N LEU A 44 15.34 -0.96 -5.29
CA LEU A 44 14.35 -1.52 -6.19
C LEU A 44 12.95 -1.36 -5.58
N PRO A 45 11.93 -1.05 -6.39
CA PRO A 45 10.57 -0.93 -5.83
C PRO A 45 10.11 -2.18 -5.09
N LEU A 46 10.50 -3.37 -5.55
CA LEU A 46 10.15 -4.61 -4.86
C LEU A 46 10.71 -4.64 -3.44
N VAL A 47 11.96 -4.21 -3.28
CA VAL A 47 12.60 -4.17 -1.97
C VAL A 47 11.95 -3.12 -1.09
N ALA A 48 11.63 -1.96 -1.68
CA ALA A 48 10.94 -0.92 -0.94
C ALA A 48 9.58 -1.40 -0.43
N ALA A 49 8.87 -2.18 -1.24
CA ALA A 49 7.58 -2.72 -0.84
C ALA A 49 7.69 -3.56 0.42
N ALA A 50 8.66 -4.47 0.45
CA ALA A 50 8.87 -5.33 1.63
C ALA A 50 9.31 -4.51 2.83
N ARG A 51 10.22 -3.56 2.63
CA ARG A 51 10.75 -2.74 3.72
C ARG A 51 9.65 -1.86 4.33
N GLU A 52 8.88 -1.17 3.49
CA GLU A 52 7.82 -0.29 3.98
C GLU A 52 6.75 -1.07 4.71
N LEU A 53 6.37 -2.23 4.18
CA LEU A 53 5.39 -3.07 4.86
C LEU A 53 5.88 -3.43 6.25
N ASN A 54 7.14 -3.86 6.36
CA ASN A 54 7.71 -4.24 7.65
C ASN A 54 7.77 -3.05 8.61
N GLU A 55 8.17 -1.88 8.12
CA GLU A 55 8.29 -0.69 8.97
C GLU A 55 6.92 -0.25 9.52
N GLU A 56 5.87 -0.33 8.71
CA GLU A 56 4.56 0.15 9.11
C GLU A 56 3.74 -0.87 9.88
N THR A 57 3.94 -2.16 9.61
CA THR A 57 3.05 -3.19 10.13
C THR A 57 3.75 -4.30 10.89
N GLY A 58 5.06 -4.37 10.83
CA GLY A 58 5.82 -5.47 11.44
C GLY A 58 5.73 -6.78 10.67
N LEU A 59 4.94 -6.84 9.60
CA LEU A 59 4.81 -8.06 8.83
C LEU A 59 6.04 -8.32 7.98
N ILE A 60 6.29 -9.59 7.69
CA ILE A 60 7.39 -10.03 6.85
C ILE A 60 6.80 -10.50 5.52
N ALA A 61 7.17 -9.83 4.43
CA ALA A 61 6.72 -10.24 3.11
C ALA A 61 7.41 -11.54 2.72
N THR A 62 6.63 -12.53 2.34
CA THR A 62 7.17 -13.81 1.88
C THR A 62 7.02 -14.01 0.40
N ALA A 63 6.16 -13.24 -0.25
CA ALA A 63 6.02 -13.25 -1.71
C ALA A 63 5.47 -11.91 -2.15
N LEU A 64 5.98 -11.40 -3.24
CA LEU A 64 5.55 -10.14 -3.83
C LEU A 64 5.38 -10.34 -5.32
N GLN A 65 4.25 -9.88 -5.85
CA GLN A 65 3.97 -9.96 -7.27
C GLN A 65 3.57 -8.59 -7.77
N PHE A 66 4.29 -8.08 -8.76
CA PHE A 66 3.94 -6.80 -9.35
C PHE A 66 2.58 -6.90 -10.05
N LEU A 67 1.71 -5.93 -9.80
CA LEU A 67 0.39 -5.91 -10.42
C LEU A 67 0.30 -4.84 -11.51
N PHE A 68 0.53 -3.60 -11.16
CA PHE A 68 0.38 -2.50 -12.11
C PHE A 68 0.97 -1.22 -11.53
N HIS A 69 1.12 -0.22 -12.38
CA HIS A 69 1.44 1.13 -11.95
C HIS A 69 0.16 1.93 -11.78
N HIS A 70 0.16 2.82 -10.79
CA HIS A 70 -0.88 3.82 -10.65
C HIS A 70 -0.23 5.18 -10.52
N GLU A 71 -0.65 6.11 -11.35
CA GLU A 71 -0.08 7.44 -11.38
C GLU A 71 -1.07 8.44 -10.80
N SER A 72 -0.65 9.19 -9.78
CA SER A 72 -1.39 10.31 -9.23
C SER A 72 -0.66 11.59 -9.60
N PRO A 73 -1.22 12.76 -9.25
CA PRO A 73 -0.54 14.02 -9.60
C PRO A 73 0.89 14.11 -9.08
N THR A 74 1.17 13.54 -7.91
CA THR A 74 2.49 13.69 -7.28
C THR A 74 3.27 12.40 -7.16
N ASN A 75 2.65 11.23 -7.38
CA ASN A 75 3.29 9.96 -7.13
C ASN A 75 3.12 9.00 -8.30
N LEU A 76 4.12 8.15 -8.47
CA LEU A 76 4.02 6.97 -9.33
C LEU A 76 4.09 5.75 -8.42
N HIS A 77 2.99 5.04 -8.28
CA HIS A 77 2.90 3.88 -7.42
C HIS A 77 3.23 2.62 -8.18
N HIS A 78 4.17 1.84 -7.66
CA HIS A 78 4.39 0.46 -8.08
C HIS A 78 3.55 -0.40 -7.14
N VAL A 79 2.51 -1.05 -7.65
CA VAL A 79 1.55 -1.77 -6.82
C VAL A 79 1.86 -3.25 -6.86
N TYR A 80 1.99 -3.86 -5.68
CA TYR A 80 2.33 -5.27 -5.53
C TYR A 80 1.24 -5.99 -4.74
N TYR A 81 0.95 -7.22 -5.14
CA TYR A 81 0.24 -8.15 -4.29
C TYR A 81 1.27 -8.82 -3.38
N CYS A 82 0.95 -8.92 -2.10
CA CYS A 82 1.92 -9.38 -1.12
C CYS A 82 1.32 -10.45 -0.23
N VAL A 83 2.04 -11.56 -0.09
CA VAL A 83 1.78 -12.54 0.96
C VAL A 83 2.71 -12.21 2.11
N ALA A 84 2.18 -12.09 3.31
CA ALA A 84 2.98 -11.66 4.45
C ALA A 84 2.60 -12.45 5.70
N GLU A 85 3.58 -12.64 6.57
CA GLU A 85 3.43 -13.40 7.81
C GLU A 85 3.69 -12.50 9.00
N GLY A 86 3.13 -12.89 10.14
CA GLY A 86 3.33 -12.18 11.39
C GLY A 86 2.03 -11.63 11.93
N ILE A 87 2.16 -10.92 13.04
CA ILE A 87 1.04 -10.25 13.70
C ILE A 87 1.16 -8.77 13.40
N PRO A 88 0.17 -8.18 12.69
CA PRO A 88 0.27 -6.77 12.33
C PRO A 88 0.28 -5.89 13.56
N THR A 89 1.21 -4.95 13.61
CA THR A 89 1.34 -3.96 14.67
C THR A 89 1.68 -2.63 14.04
N ALA A 90 0.86 -1.63 14.29
CA ALA A 90 1.06 -0.31 13.69
C ALA A 90 2.36 0.31 14.19
N ALA A 91 3.10 0.93 13.28
CA ALA A 91 4.37 1.59 13.59
C ALA A 91 4.62 2.68 12.56
N ASP A 92 5.60 3.54 12.83
CA ASP A 92 6.01 4.63 11.96
C ASP A 92 4.83 5.52 11.58
N ASP A 93 4.55 5.68 10.28
CA ASP A 93 3.48 6.56 9.82
C ASP A 93 2.09 5.97 10.04
N ALA A 94 1.98 4.71 10.39
CA ALA A 94 0.69 4.08 10.67
C ALA A 94 0.36 4.24 12.14
N GLU A 95 -0.70 4.99 12.42
CA GLU A 95 -1.18 5.13 13.78
C GLU A 95 -1.93 3.89 14.23
N ARG A 96 -2.69 3.28 13.33
CA ARG A 96 -3.37 2.03 13.57
C ARG A 96 -3.61 1.30 12.26
N LEU A 97 -3.93 0.02 12.37
CA LEU A 97 -4.19 -0.84 11.22
C LEU A 97 -5.62 -1.35 11.29
N LEU A 98 -6.19 -1.62 10.13
CA LEU A 98 -7.51 -2.22 10.05
C LEU A 98 -7.60 -3.06 8.77
N TYR A 99 -8.66 -3.83 8.65
CA TYR A 99 -8.92 -4.62 7.45
C TYR A 99 -10.16 -4.08 6.75
N LEU A 100 -10.07 -3.98 5.42
CA LEU A 100 -11.11 -3.35 4.62
C LEU A 100 -12.48 -4.00 4.83
N ASP A 101 -12.53 -5.32 4.88
CA ASP A 101 -13.78 -6.06 4.87
C ASP A 101 -14.31 -6.40 6.27
N GLN A 102 -13.79 -5.75 7.30
CA GLN A 102 -14.22 -6.02 8.67
C GLN A 102 -15.59 -5.40 8.94
N PRO A 103 -16.54 -6.19 9.47
CA PRO A 103 -17.85 -5.64 9.82
C PRO A 103 -17.78 -4.52 10.86
N ALA A 104 -16.72 -4.51 11.68
CA ALA A 104 -16.54 -3.48 12.68
C ALA A 104 -16.31 -2.09 12.10
N ASN A 105 -16.00 -2.00 10.81
CA ASN A 105 -15.86 -0.72 10.13
C ASN A 105 -17.24 -0.20 9.77
N ALA A 106 -18.00 0.22 10.79
CA ALA A 106 -19.38 0.63 10.60
C ALA A 106 -19.50 1.94 9.86
N SER A 107 -18.49 2.80 9.95
CA SER A 107 -18.50 4.09 9.26
C SER A 107 -17.72 3.99 7.96
N PRO A 108 -18.07 4.81 6.97
CA PRO A 108 -17.27 4.86 5.74
C PRO A 108 -15.82 5.21 6.06
N LEU A 109 -14.89 4.55 5.40
CA LEU A 109 -13.48 4.81 5.58
C LEU A 109 -13.04 6.01 4.75
N ASN A 110 -12.15 6.82 5.31
CA ASN A 110 -11.60 7.98 4.64
C ASN A 110 -10.39 7.55 3.78
N LEU A 111 -10.68 6.84 2.71
CA LEU A 111 -9.62 6.32 1.85
C LEU A 111 -8.97 7.44 1.05
N SER A 112 -7.64 7.39 0.92
CA SER A 112 -6.96 8.32 0.01
C SER A 112 -7.42 8.07 -1.41
N ALA A 113 -7.29 9.09 -2.27
CA ALA A 113 -7.73 8.97 -3.66
C ALA A 113 -6.98 7.85 -4.37
N ALA A 114 -5.66 7.75 -4.14
CA ALA A 114 -4.86 6.69 -4.76
C ALA A 114 -5.30 5.31 -4.27
N THR A 115 -5.50 5.16 -2.96
CA THR A 115 -5.94 3.89 -2.38
C THR A 115 -7.27 3.47 -2.97
N ARG A 116 -8.22 4.40 -3.07
CA ARG A 116 -9.54 4.12 -3.63
C ARG A 116 -9.42 3.60 -5.07
N THR A 117 -8.62 4.27 -5.89
CA THR A 117 -8.46 3.89 -7.30
C THR A 117 -7.73 2.56 -7.42
N ILE A 118 -6.66 2.37 -6.64
CA ILE A 118 -5.89 1.12 -6.69
C ILE A 118 -6.74 -0.06 -6.28
N LEU A 119 -7.52 0.08 -5.21
CA LEU A 119 -8.41 -1.00 -4.76
C LEU A 119 -9.47 -1.31 -5.81
N ALA A 120 -10.03 -0.28 -6.44
CA ALA A 120 -11.03 -0.50 -7.48
C ALA A 120 -10.44 -1.27 -8.67
N ARG A 121 -9.22 -0.92 -9.09
CA ARG A 121 -8.54 -1.64 -10.17
C ARG A 121 -8.25 -3.08 -9.78
N TYR A 122 -7.78 -3.29 -8.57
CA TYR A 122 -7.48 -4.63 -8.08
C TYR A 122 -8.74 -5.50 -8.06
N GLN A 123 -9.84 -4.95 -7.53
CA GLN A 123 -11.09 -5.70 -7.41
C GLN A 123 -11.75 -5.94 -8.76
N ALA A 124 -11.47 -5.09 -9.74
CA ALA A 124 -12.04 -5.24 -11.08
C ALA A 124 -11.27 -6.25 -11.94
N GLY A 125 -10.28 -6.94 -11.38
CA GLY A 125 -9.54 -7.94 -12.11
C GLY A 125 -8.07 -7.63 -12.28
N GLY A 126 -7.58 -6.60 -11.61
CA GLY A 126 -6.17 -6.29 -11.60
C GLY A 126 -5.34 -7.29 -10.85
N ARG A 127 -5.98 -8.22 -10.16
CA ARG A 127 -5.27 -9.34 -9.54
C ARG A 127 -5.22 -10.49 -10.51
N CYS A 128 -4.21 -11.25 -10.45
CA CYS A 128 -4.07 -12.37 -11.37
C CYS A 128 -4.86 -13.54 -10.98
#